data_f8c96bc9c5016d3f24e1c297f6424ac6
#
_entry.id   f8c96bc9c5016d3f24e1c297f6424ac6
#
_cell.length_a   1.000
_cell.length_b   1.000
_cell.length_c   1.000
_cell.angle_alpha   90.00
_cell.angle_beta   90.00
_cell.angle_gamma   90.00
#
_symmetry.space_group_name_H-M   'P 1'
#
loop_
_entity.id
_entity.type
_entity.pdbx_description
1 polymer ?
#
loop_
_entity_poly.entity_id
_entity_poly.type
_entity_poly.pdbx_seq_one_letter_code
_entity_poly.pdbx_strand_id
1 'polypeptide(L)'
;MVLAVIPARGGSKGIPRKNVRLMHGKPLIYYSIQNALACSYIDDVVVSSDDEEILSIAAMYGAKAMNRNSALAQDAVTLDPVIYDAVLRMEQETGKTYDVVVTLQATSPLLTVETLDGALKSFLESDFDTYISAVNKPHLSWTTKDGRCVPNYEKRLNRQQLPPNFLEAGAFLITRRACMSENNRIGANASVYEMPEKEAIDIDSYADWIVCEQELSKKRILFRVDGYRELGMGHIYRCLTLAYSLTGHEILFVTREDR
;
A
#
# COMPACT_ATOMS: atom_id res chain seq x y z
N MET A 1 0.38 -15.49 -16.27
CA MET A 1 -0.78 -14.92 -15.53
C MET A 1 -0.33 -14.41 -14.17
N VAL A 2 -0.98 -13.38 -13.64
CA VAL A 2 -0.68 -12.75 -12.36
C VAL A 2 -1.83 -12.94 -11.38
N LEU A 3 -1.56 -13.48 -10.21
CA LEU A 3 -2.52 -13.65 -9.11
C LEU A 3 -2.24 -12.64 -8.01
N ALA A 4 -3.24 -11.86 -7.61
CA ALA A 4 -3.19 -11.08 -6.37
C ALA A 4 -3.80 -11.88 -5.20
N VAL A 5 -3.05 -12.00 -4.12
CA VAL A 5 -3.49 -12.62 -2.87
C VAL A 5 -3.52 -11.56 -1.78
N ILE A 6 -4.68 -11.38 -1.16
CA ILE A 6 -4.89 -10.46 -0.05
C ILE A 6 -5.12 -11.27 1.23
N PRO A 7 -4.11 -11.47 2.08
CA PRO A 7 -4.27 -12.17 3.35
C PRO A 7 -4.91 -11.23 4.37
N ALA A 8 -6.06 -11.60 4.90
CA ALA A 8 -6.77 -10.80 5.90
C ALA A 8 -7.35 -11.71 6.99
N ARG A 9 -6.80 -11.65 8.22
CA ARG A 9 -7.32 -12.43 9.34
C ARG A 9 -8.34 -11.64 10.16
N GLY A 10 -9.24 -12.34 10.85
CA GLY A 10 -10.24 -11.71 11.74
C GLY A 10 -9.63 -11.15 13.02
N GLY A 11 -8.57 -11.78 13.54
CA GLY A 11 -7.90 -11.44 14.80
C GLY A 11 -6.82 -10.37 14.65
N SER A 12 -7.19 -9.08 14.60
CA SER A 12 -6.21 -7.96 14.60
C SER A 12 -5.89 -7.52 16.03
N LYS A 13 -4.59 -7.44 16.39
CA LYS A 13 -4.16 -7.09 17.78
C LYS A 13 -4.15 -5.58 18.04
N GLY A 14 -3.59 -4.78 17.13
CA GLY A 14 -3.43 -3.34 17.31
C GLY A 14 -4.76 -2.58 17.26
N ILE A 15 -5.56 -2.85 16.24
CA ILE A 15 -6.89 -2.26 16.06
C ILE A 15 -7.90 -3.41 15.93
N PRO A 16 -8.84 -3.58 16.88
CA PRO A 16 -9.83 -4.64 16.83
C PRO A 16 -10.65 -4.59 15.53
N ARG A 17 -10.82 -5.76 14.88
CA ARG A 17 -11.58 -5.89 13.63
C ARG A 17 -11.06 -5.01 12.50
N LYS A 18 -9.76 -4.73 12.45
CA LYS A 18 -9.10 -3.74 11.56
C LYS A 18 -9.56 -3.86 10.10
N ASN A 19 -9.57 -5.06 9.54
CA ASN A 19 -9.83 -5.28 8.10
C ASN A 19 -11.27 -4.95 7.66
N VAL A 20 -12.25 -5.06 8.57
CA VAL A 20 -13.67 -4.76 8.30
C VAL A 20 -14.10 -3.39 8.84
N ARG A 21 -13.24 -2.75 9.64
CA ARG A 21 -13.53 -1.42 10.20
C ARG A 21 -13.61 -0.39 9.08
N LEU A 22 -14.62 0.50 9.18
CA LEU A 22 -14.83 1.53 8.16
C LEU A 22 -13.80 2.64 8.25
N MET A 23 -13.12 2.88 7.14
CA MET A 23 -12.25 4.01 6.88
C MET A 23 -12.85 4.81 5.72
N HIS A 24 -13.12 6.08 5.95
CA HIS A 24 -13.79 6.94 4.95
C HIS A 24 -15.04 6.28 4.31
N GLY A 25 -15.83 5.59 5.15
CA GLY A 25 -17.10 4.94 4.76
C GLY A 25 -16.96 3.60 4.03
N LYS A 26 -15.75 3.04 3.91
CA LYS A 26 -15.50 1.72 3.30
C LYS A 26 -14.72 0.83 4.27
N PRO A 27 -14.95 -0.51 4.27
CA PRO A 27 -14.12 -1.44 5.03
C PRO A 27 -12.63 -1.29 4.62
N LEU A 28 -11.69 -1.42 5.55
CA LEU A 28 -10.28 -1.23 5.24
C LEU A 28 -9.81 -2.12 4.08
N ILE A 29 -10.20 -3.38 4.05
CA ILE A 29 -9.83 -4.34 3.00
C ILE A 29 -10.34 -3.94 1.60
N TYR A 30 -11.37 -3.10 1.51
CA TYR A 30 -11.92 -2.59 0.25
C TYR A 30 -10.83 -1.96 -0.63
N TYR A 31 -9.93 -1.17 -0.05
CA TYR A 31 -8.91 -0.43 -0.80
C TYR A 31 -7.96 -1.38 -1.54
N SER A 32 -7.45 -2.40 -0.87
CA SER A 32 -6.56 -3.40 -1.50
C SER A 32 -7.29 -4.24 -2.56
N ILE A 33 -8.56 -4.59 -2.32
CA ILE A 33 -9.39 -5.30 -3.29
C ILE A 33 -9.58 -4.46 -4.55
N GLN A 34 -9.97 -3.19 -4.41
CA GLN A 34 -10.23 -2.33 -5.57
C GLN A 34 -8.96 -2.03 -6.35
N ASN A 35 -7.83 -1.81 -5.67
CA ASN A 35 -6.55 -1.62 -6.34
C ASN A 35 -6.14 -2.86 -7.14
N ALA A 36 -6.31 -4.07 -6.56
CA ALA A 36 -6.02 -5.31 -7.26
C ALA A 36 -6.90 -5.52 -8.50
N LEU A 37 -8.23 -5.26 -8.37
CA LEU A 37 -9.18 -5.43 -9.47
C LEU A 37 -9.02 -4.38 -10.57
N ALA A 38 -8.56 -3.19 -10.23
CA ALA A 38 -8.34 -2.11 -11.19
C ALA A 38 -6.96 -2.15 -11.87
N CYS A 39 -6.02 -2.93 -11.33
CA CYS A 39 -4.67 -3.08 -11.88
C CYS A 39 -4.69 -3.83 -13.21
N SER A 40 -4.08 -3.23 -14.23
CA SER A 40 -4.10 -3.74 -15.62
C SER A 40 -3.34 -5.05 -15.83
N TYR A 41 -2.50 -5.43 -14.89
CA TYR A 41 -1.62 -6.60 -14.97
C TYR A 41 -2.09 -7.78 -14.14
N ILE A 42 -3.14 -7.62 -13.30
CA ILE A 42 -3.64 -8.69 -12.43
C ILE A 42 -4.81 -9.41 -13.13
N ASP A 43 -4.68 -10.74 -13.26
CA ASP A 43 -5.68 -11.59 -13.90
C ASP A 43 -6.75 -12.08 -12.90
N ASP A 44 -6.35 -12.45 -11.69
CA ASP A 44 -7.24 -12.96 -10.66
C ASP A 44 -6.92 -12.35 -9.28
N VAL A 45 -7.96 -12.13 -8.48
CA VAL A 45 -7.84 -11.57 -7.11
C VAL A 45 -8.52 -12.49 -6.12
N VAL A 46 -7.78 -12.91 -5.08
CA VAL A 46 -8.30 -13.74 -4.00
C VAL A 46 -8.02 -13.12 -2.64
N VAL A 47 -9.01 -13.15 -1.76
CA VAL A 47 -8.89 -12.81 -0.34
C VAL A 47 -8.88 -14.11 0.46
N SER A 48 -7.78 -14.37 1.19
CA SER A 48 -7.66 -15.51 2.10
C SER A 48 -7.94 -15.05 3.54
N SER A 49 -9.00 -15.58 4.15
CA SER A 49 -9.42 -15.22 5.51
C SER A 49 -9.99 -16.41 6.28
N ASP A 50 -9.86 -16.36 7.61
CA ASP A 50 -10.50 -17.23 8.60
C ASP A 50 -11.81 -16.63 9.14
N ASP A 51 -12.24 -15.48 8.63
CA ASP A 51 -13.37 -14.68 9.14
C ASP A 51 -14.46 -14.55 8.07
N GLU A 52 -15.67 -15.00 8.38
CA GLU A 52 -16.80 -15.01 7.45
C GLU A 52 -17.25 -13.61 7.00
N GLU A 53 -17.12 -12.58 7.87
CA GLU A 53 -17.45 -11.21 7.50
C GLU A 53 -16.46 -10.66 6.48
N ILE A 54 -15.15 -10.94 6.65
CA ILE A 54 -14.12 -10.56 5.68
C ILE A 54 -14.39 -11.26 4.34
N LEU A 55 -14.73 -12.55 4.36
CA LEU A 55 -15.03 -13.30 3.14
C LEU A 55 -16.27 -12.77 2.42
N SER A 56 -17.32 -12.41 3.17
CA SER A 56 -18.53 -11.80 2.63
C SER A 56 -18.25 -10.45 1.99
N ILE A 57 -17.43 -9.62 2.64
CA ILE A 57 -16.97 -8.32 2.11
C ILE A 57 -16.15 -8.53 0.85
N ALA A 58 -15.22 -9.50 0.83
CA ALA A 58 -14.40 -9.79 -0.33
C ALA A 58 -15.26 -10.14 -1.56
N ALA A 59 -16.24 -11.04 -1.39
CA ALA A 59 -17.17 -11.41 -2.44
C ALA A 59 -18.05 -10.24 -2.90
N MET A 60 -18.53 -9.41 -1.97
CA MET A 60 -19.33 -8.20 -2.27
C MET A 60 -18.57 -7.22 -3.16
N TYR A 61 -17.25 -7.08 -2.95
CA TYR A 61 -16.42 -6.16 -3.72
C TYR A 61 -15.71 -6.81 -4.92
N GLY A 62 -16.06 -8.05 -5.28
CA GLY A 62 -15.67 -8.70 -6.54
C GLY A 62 -14.40 -9.54 -6.46
N ALA A 63 -13.79 -9.71 -5.30
CA ALA A 63 -12.67 -10.64 -5.12
C ALA A 63 -13.18 -12.05 -4.85
N LYS A 64 -12.40 -13.07 -5.23
CA LYS A 64 -12.68 -14.46 -4.82
C LYS A 64 -12.46 -14.59 -3.31
N ALA A 65 -13.46 -15.03 -2.60
CA ALA A 65 -13.37 -15.33 -1.17
C ALA A 65 -12.85 -16.77 -0.96
N MET A 66 -11.79 -16.91 -0.18
CA MET A 66 -11.16 -18.19 0.14
C MET A 66 -11.08 -18.39 1.64
N ASN A 67 -11.84 -19.37 2.15
CA ASN A 67 -11.77 -19.70 3.58
C ASN A 67 -10.42 -20.35 3.90
N ARG A 68 -9.67 -19.71 4.82
CA ARG A 68 -8.35 -20.14 5.28
C ARG A 68 -8.49 -21.22 6.34
N ASN A 69 -7.65 -22.26 6.27
CA ASN A 69 -7.53 -23.22 7.34
C ASN A 69 -7.15 -22.54 8.67
N SER A 70 -7.83 -22.88 9.75
CA SER A 70 -7.58 -22.33 11.09
C SER A 70 -6.13 -22.51 11.57
N ALA A 71 -5.46 -23.58 11.15
CA ALA A 71 -4.04 -23.78 11.42
C ALA A 71 -3.14 -22.66 10.84
N LEU A 72 -3.53 -22.06 9.70
CA LEU A 72 -2.84 -20.97 9.04
C LEU A 72 -3.28 -19.57 9.54
N ALA A 73 -4.23 -19.52 10.46
CA ALA A 73 -4.75 -18.27 11.03
C ALA A 73 -4.12 -17.90 12.39
N GLN A 74 -3.24 -18.74 12.93
CA GLN A 74 -2.60 -18.53 14.22
C GLN A 74 -1.59 -17.40 14.17
N ASP A 75 -1.39 -16.73 15.32
CA ASP A 75 -0.49 -15.56 15.45
C ASP A 75 0.99 -15.86 15.14
N ALA A 76 1.43 -17.10 15.35
CA ALA A 76 2.79 -17.53 15.11
C ALA A 76 3.06 -17.89 13.62
N VAL A 77 2.02 -17.97 12.81
CA VAL A 77 2.15 -18.33 11.40
C VAL A 77 2.53 -17.10 10.58
N THR A 78 3.63 -17.20 9.85
CA THR A 78 4.06 -16.15 8.90
C THR A 78 3.14 -16.11 7.68
N LEU A 79 3.31 -15.08 6.84
CA LEU A 79 2.51 -14.98 5.61
C LEU A 79 2.91 -16.01 4.54
N ASP A 80 4.11 -16.59 4.60
CA ASP A 80 4.60 -17.48 3.54
C ASP A 80 3.70 -18.69 3.31
N PRO A 81 3.38 -19.52 4.32
CA PRO A 81 2.48 -20.67 4.14
C PRO A 81 1.04 -20.23 3.78
N VAL A 82 0.60 -19.07 4.26
CA VAL A 82 -0.75 -18.54 3.95
C VAL A 82 -0.90 -18.22 2.47
N ILE A 83 0.10 -17.52 1.91
CA ILE A 83 0.09 -17.12 0.50
C ILE A 83 0.29 -18.37 -0.39
N TYR A 84 1.19 -19.27 0.01
CA TYR A 84 1.46 -20.48 -0.73
C TYR A 84 0.22 -21.39 -0.82
N ASP A 85 -0.51 -21.60 0.29
CA ASP A 85 -1.79 -22.34 0.30
C ASP A 85 -2.83 -21.69 -0.63
N ALA A 86 -2.96 -20.35 -0.56
CA ALA A 86 -3.90 -19.63 -1.41
C ALA A 86 -3.59 -19.81 -2.90
N VAL A 87 -2.32 -19.75 -3.28
CA VAL A 87 -1.88 -19.94 -4.67
C VAL A 87 -2.19 -21.37 -5.14
N LEU A 88 -1.80 -22.39 -4.37
CA LEU A 88 -2.06 -23.78 -4.72
C LEU A 88 -3.56 -24.08 -4.92
N ARG A 89 -4.39 -23.55 -4.03
CA ARG A 89 -5.85 -23.73 -4.13
C ARG A 89 -6.44 -22.97 -5.32
N MET A 90 -5.94 -21.76 -5.62
CA MET A 90 -6.35 -21.06 -6.84
C MET A 90 -5.98 -21.82 -8.10
N GLU A 91 -4.76 -22.36 -8.18
CA GLU A 91 -4.31 -23.22 -9.30
C GLU A 91 -5.19 -24.46 -9.45
N GLN A 92 -5.52 -25.13 -8.35
CA GLN A 92 -6.38 -26.34 -8.34
C GLN A 92 -7.84 -26.04 -8.75
N GLU A 93 -8.42 -24.96 -8.21
CA GLU A 93 -9.83 -24.64 -8.42
C GLU A 93 -10.10 -24.03 -9.81
N THR A 94 -9.14 -23.30 -10.36
CA THR A 94 -9.31 -22.62 -11.65
C THR A 94 -8.71 -23.40 -12.84
N GLY A 95 -7.80 -24.34 -12.57
CA GLY A 95 -7.00 -25.00 -13.60
C GLY A 95 -5.98 -24.08 -14.28
N LYS A 96 -5.78 -22.88 -13.78
CA LYS A 96 -4.82 -21.88 -14.28
C LYS A 96 -3.44 -22.12 -13.67
N THR A 97 -2.40 -21.67 -14.36
CA THR A 97 -1.04 -21.52 -13.84
C THR A 97 -0.71 -20.04 -13.74
N TYR A 98 -0.14 -19.64 -12.61
CA TYR A 98 0.30 -18.26 -12.40
C TYR A 98 1.82 -18.18 -12.50
N ASP A 99 2.33 -17.17 -13.19
CA ASP A 99 3.77 -16.92 -13.34
C ASP A 99 4.27 -15.99 -12.24
N VAL A 100 3.39 -15.09 -11.80
CA VAL A 100 3.67 -14.05 -10.80
C VAL A 100 2.55 -14.02 -9.76
N VAL A 101 2.95 -13.85 -8.50
CA VAL A 101 2.05 -13.68 -7.36
C VAL A 101 2.32 -12.34 -6.71
N VAL A 102 1.27 -11.57 -6.51
CA VAL A 102 1.30 -10.30 -5.78
C VAL A 102 0.64 -10.50 -4.42
N THR A 103 1.38 -10.37 -3.34
CA THR A 103 0.80 -10.27 -2.01
C THR A 103 0.46 -8.80 -1.74
N LEU A 104 -0.81 -8.47 -1.51
CA LEU A 104 -1.26 -7.13 -1.13
C LEU A 104 -1.73 -7.12 0.32
N GLN A 105 -1.22 -6.21 1.13
CA GLN A 105 -1.69 -6.10 2.51
C GLN A 105 -2.87 -5.13 2.61
N ALA A 106 -3.90 -5.53 3.35
CA ALA A 106 -5.09 -4.69 3.60
C ALA A 106 -4.78 -3.42 4.42
N THR A 107 -3.62 -3.40 5.07
CA THR A 107 -3.17 -2.33 5.96
C THR A 107 -2.58 -1.11 5.24
N SER A 108 -2.47 -1.15 3.92
CA SER A 108 -1.92 -0.05 3.09
C SER A 108 -3.00 0.56 2.18
N PRO A 109 -4.01 1.27 2.75
CA PRO A 109 -5.15 1.78 1.99
C PRO A 109 -4.81 2.95 1.05
N LEU A 110 -3.64 3.55 1.20
CA LEU A 110 -3.19 4.68 0.39
C LEU A 110 -2.41 4.26 -0.86
N LEU A 111 -2.10 2.96 -1.02
CA LEU A 111 -1.54 2.43 -2.26
C LEU A 111 -2.47 2.79 -3.42
N THR A 112 -1.91 3.33 -4.50
CA THR A 112 -2.67 3.65 -5.71
C THR A 112 -2.54 2.57 -6.77
N VAL A 113 -3.50 2.52 -7.70
CA VAL A 113 -3.46 1.63 -8.86
C VAL A 113 -2.27 1.97 -9.74
N GLU A 114 -1.97 3.25 -9.92
CA GLU A 114 -0.85 3.74 -10.73
C GLU A 114 0.49 3.24 -10.20
N THR A 115 0.69 3.24 -8.88
CA THR A 115 1.90 2.72 -8.25
C THR A 115 2.00 1.20 -8.41
N LEU A 116 0.89 0.47 -8.26
CA LEU A 116 0.84 -0.97 -8.42
C LEU A 116 1.09 -1.39 -9.88
N ASP A 117 0.46 -0.71 -10.85
CA ASP A 117 0.68 -0.91 -12.28
C ASP A 117 2.15 -0.64 -12.67
N GLY A 118 2.71 0.47 -12.17
CA GLY A 118 4.11 0.81 -12.40
C GLY A 118 5.08 -0.25 -11.84
N ALA A 119 4.79 -0.76 -10.65
CA ALA A 119 5.59 -1.80 -10.02
C ALA A 119 5.53 -3.12 -10.81
N LEU A 120 4.33 -3.57 -11.20
CA LEU A 120 4.15 -4.79 -11.98
C LEU A 120 4.76 -4.68 -13.38
N LYS A 121 4.56 -3.56 -14.06
CA LYS A 121 5.21 -3.31 -15.35
C LYS A 121 6.72 -3.44 -15.25
N SER A 122 7.34 -2.71 -14.30
CA SER A 122 8.78 -2.75 -14.10
C SER A 122 9.28 -4.14 -13.72
N PHE A 123 8.52 -4.87 -12.88
CA PHE A 123 8.86 -6.23 -12.49
C PHE A 123 8.83 -7.21 -13.66
N LEU A 124 7.78 -7.15 -14.50
CA LEU A 124 7.62 -8.03 -15.65
C LEU A 124 8.70 -7.81 -16.72
N GLU A 125 9.22 -6.59 -16.84
CA GLU A 125 10.31 -6.20 -17.73
C GLU A 125 11.71 -6.48 -17.14
N SER A 126 11.81 -6.93 -15.88
CA SER A 126 13.06 -7.18 -15.17
C SER A 126 13.39 -8.67 -15.06
N ASP A 127 14.65 -8.98 -14.70
CA ASP A 127 15.10 -10.34 -14.37
C ASP A 127 15.07 -10.64 -12.87
N PHE A 128 14.44 -9.78 -12.05
CA PHE A 128 14.32 -10.01 -10.63
C PHE A 128 13.30 -11.10 -10.31
N ASP A 129 13.57 -11.84 -9.24
CA ASP A 129 12.67 -12.88 -8.70
C ASP A 129 11.58 -12.25 -7.82
N THR A 130 11.91 -11.16 -7.15
CA THR A 130 11.02 -10.50 -6.17
C THR A 130 11.22 -8.99 -6.15
N TYR A 131 10.11 -8.25 -6.14
CA TYR A 131 10.06 -6.84 -5.74
C TYR A 131 9.35 -6.69 -4.41
N ILE A 132 9.97 -5.91 -3.51
CA ILE A 132 9.42 -5.55 -2.21
C ILE A 132 9.10 -4.06 -2.24
N SER A 133 7.89 -3.67 -1.90
CA SER A 133 7.52 -2.25 -1.78
C SER A 133 8.32 -1.59 -0.66
N ALA A 134 8.99 -0.49 -0.95
CA ALA A 134 9.83 0.20 0.01
C ALA A 134 9.80 1.72 -0.17
N VAL A 135 10.19 2.44 0.85
CA VAL A 135 10.43 3.88 0.80
C VAL A 135 11.88 4.18 1.14
N ASN A 136 12.45 5.12 0.43
CA ASN A 136 13.81 5.59 0.72
C ASN A 136 13.77 6.63 1.85
N LYS A 137 14.17 6.21 3.06
CA LYS A 137 14.23 7.07 4.26
C LYS A 137 15.65 7.11 4.84
N PRO A 138 16.56 7.89 4.23
CA PRO A 138 17.91 8.06 4.77
C PRO A 138 17.84 8.63 6.19
N HIS A 139 18.33 7.87 7.14
CA HIS A 139 18.32 8.27 8.56
C HIS A 139 19.52 7.67 9.30
N LEU A 140 20.05 8.43 10.27
CA LEU A 140 21.06 7.90 11.19
C LEU A 140 20.39 6.90 12.12
N SER A 141 20.89 5.66 12.16
CA SER A 141 20.35 4.59 13.01
C SER A 141 21.42 3.97 13.87
N TRP A 142 20.99 3.27 14.90
CA TRP A 142 21.83 2.56 15.85
C TRP A 142 21.35 1.12 15.97
N THR A 143 22.27 0.21 16.24
CA THR A 143 21.96 -1.19 16.51
C THR A 143 22.61 -1.63 17.82
N THR A 144 22.17 -2.77 18.35
CA THR A 144 22.81 -3.40 19.52
C THR A 144 23.75 -4.49 19.04
N LYS A 145 25.02 -4.38 19.40
CA LYS A 145 26.05 -5.39 19.15
C LYS A 145 26.76 -5.67 20.47
N ASP A 146 26.80 -6.93 20.87
CA ASP A 146 27.44 -7.39 22.13
C ASP A 146 26.95 -6.60 23.39
N GLY A 147 25.64 -6.34 23.44
CA GLY A 147 25.00 -5.61 24.55
C GLY A 147 25.26 -4.10 24.59
N ARG A 148 25.89 -3.53 23.57
CA ARG A 148 26.18 -2.09 23.44
C ARG A 148 25.48 -1.50 22.21
N CYS A 149 24.99 -0.27 22.33
CA CYS A 149 24.49 0.48 21.17
C CYS A 149 25.67 1.01 20.35
N VAL A 150 25.67 0.67 19.06
CA VAL A 150 26.65 1.11 18.08
C VAL A 150 25.95 1.78 16.88
N PRO A 151 26.56 2.81 16.27
CA PRO A 151 25.97 3.45 15.08
C PRO A 151 26.04 2.53 13.86
N ASN A 152 24.99 2.58 13.04
CA ASN A 152 24.98 1.93 11.70
C ASN A 152 25.56 2.85 10.60
N TYR A 153 26.42 3.77 10.98
CA TYR A 153 27.08 4.69 10.04
C TYR A 153 28.54 4.91 10.43
N GLU A 154 29.39 5.08 9.44
CA GLU A 154 30.82 5.37 9.65
C GLU A 154 31.05 6.84 9.99
N LYS A 155 30.33 7.74 9.29
CA LYS A 155 30.45 9.20 9.44
C LYS A 155 29.07 9.83 9.63
N ARG A 156 28.98 10.74 10.60
CA ARG A 156 27.75 11.50 10.84
C ARG A 156 27.61 12.59 9.79
N LEU A 157 26.72 12.35 8.81
CA LEU A 157 26.44 13.26 7.72
C LEU A 157 25.08 13.95 7.90
N ASN A 158 24.85 15.04 7.16
CA ASN A 158 23.53 15.63 7.04
C ASN A 158 22.59 14.70 6.25
N ARG A 159 21.27 14.74 6.51
CA ARG A 159 20.28 13.85 5.90
C ARG A 159 20.40 13.75 4.38
N GLN A 160 20.65 14.87 3.70
CA GLN A 160 20.80 14.92 2.24
C GLN A 160 22.07 14.24 1.68
N GLN A 161 23.03 13.93 2.54
CA GLN A 161 24.31 13.31 2.19
C GLN A 161 24.36 11.84 2.61
N LEU A 162 23.32 11.35 3.29
CA LEU A 162 23.24 9.94 3.70
C LEU A 162 23.01 9.05 2.48
N PRO A 163 23.58 7.85 2.47
CA PRO A 163 23.24 6.87 1.44
C PRO A 163 21.75 6.49 1.50
N PRO A 164 21.19 6.00 0.38
CA PRO A 164 19.83 5.46 0.37
C PRO A 164 19.65 4.40 1.46
N ASN A 165 18.52 4.46 2.15
CA ASN A 165 18.13 3.48 3.15
C ASN A 165 16.67 3.11 2.94
N PHE A 166 16.44 1.93 2.35
CA PHE A 166 15.11 1.47 2.01
C PHE A 166 14.48 0.74 3.20
N LEU A 167 13.31 1.23 3.61
CA LEU A 167 12.45 0.59 4.61
C LEU A 167 11.27 -0.05 3.88
N GLU A 168 10.98 -1.31 4.18
CA GLU A 168 9.82 -2.00 3.63
C GLU A 168 8.52 -1.26 4.02
N ALA A 169 7.66 -1.06 3.04
CA ALA A 169 6.40 -0.33 3.22
C ALA A 169 5.22 -1.25 3.57
N GLY A 170 5.39 -2.58 3.44
CA GLY A 170 4.33 -3.53 3.70
C GLY A 170 3.16 -3.53 2.68
N ALA A 171 3.16 -2.63 1.70
CA ALA A 171 2.03 -2.48 0.80
C ALA A 171 1.86 -3.68 -0.16
N PHE A 172 2.95 -4.10 -0.78
CA PHE A 172 2.96 -5.27 -1.66
C PHE A 172 4.32 -5.98 -1.71
N LEU A 173 4.24 -7.26 -2.08
CA LEU A 173 5.39 -8.07 -2.48
C LEU A 173 5.01 -8.80 -3.78
N ILE A 174 5.80 -8.61 -4.84
CA ILE A 174 5.61 -9.23 -6.15
C ILE A 174 6.68 -10.30 -6.31
N THR A 175 6.29 -11.54 -6.58
CA THR A 175 7.23 -12.67 -6.64
C THR A 175 6.92 -13.56 -7.82
N ARG A 176 7.95 -14.07 -8.50
CA ARG A 176 7.81 -15.15 -9.48
C ARG A 176 7.35 -16.41 -8.79
N ARG A 177 6.29 -17.02 -9.29
CA ARG A 177 5.70 -18.25 -8.72
C ARG A 177 6.73 -19.37 -8.51
N ALA A 178 7.69 -19.50 -9.42
CA ALA A 178 8.74 -20.52 -9.36
C ALA A 178 9.66 -20.38 -8.13
N CYS A 179 9.75 -19.20 -7.53
CA CYS A 179 10.58 -18.93 -6.34
C CYS A 179 9.84 -19.15 -5.02
N MET A 180 8.53 -19.48 -5.08
CA MET A 180 7.71 -19.63 -3.89
C MET A 180 7.71 -21.05 -3.36
N SER A 181 7.73 -21.17 -2.05
CA SER A 181 7.51 -22.41 -1.30
C SER A 181 6.67 -22.12 -0.05
N GLU A 182 6.30 -23.17 0.67
CA GLU A 182 5.56 -23.03 1.93
C GLU A 182 6.25 -22.11 2.95
N ASN A 183 7.58 -22.06 2.93
CA ASN A 183 8.37 -21.31 3.93
C ASN A 183 9.10 -20.10 3.36
N ASN A 184 8.85 -19.75 2.11
CA ASN A 184 9.55 -18.63 1.47
C ASN A 184 8.77 -18.04 0.30
N ARG A 185 8.73 -16.71 0.24
CA ARG A 185 8.16 -15.90 -0.84
C ARG A 185 9.17 -14.98 -1.51
N ILE A 186 10.43 -14.98 -1.08
CA ILE A 186 11.45 -14.09 -1.59
C ILE A 186 12.49 -14.91 -2.36
N GLY A 187 12.64 -14.62 -3.64
CA GLY A 187 13.63 -15.27 -4.50
C GLY A 187 15.06 -14.80 -4.18
N ALA A 188 16.03 -15.46 -4.74
CA ALA A 188 17.45 -15.17 -4.49
C ALA A 188 17.89 -13.81 -5.11
N ASN A 189 17.27 -13.41 -6.22
CA ASN A 189 17.51 -12.13 -6.89
C ASN A 189 16.36 -11.16 -6.58
N ALA A 190 16.34 -10.62 -5.36
CA ALA A 190 15.33 -9.67 -4.92
C ALA A 190 15.79 -8.21 -5.06
N SER A 191 14.84 -7.32 -5.32
CA SER A 191 15.05 -5.88 -5.34
C SER A 191 13.89 -5.15 -4.65
N VAL A 192 14.03 -3.85 -4.44
CA VAL A 192 12.97 -3.01 -3.92
C VAL A 192 12.35 -2.18 -5.04
N TYR A 193 11.04 -1.95 -4.93
CA TYR A 193 10.36 -0.93 -5.70
C TYR A 193 10.11 0.29 -4.79
N GLU A 194 10.77 1.40 -5.14
CA GLU A 194 10.60 2.66 -4.38
C GLU A 194 9.24 3.27 -4.71
N MET A 195 8.37 3.35 -3.69
CA MET A 195 7.04 3.93 -3.82
C MET A 195 6.95 5.31 -3.16
N PRO A 196 5.96 6.14 -3.54
CA PRO A 196 5.73 7.43 -2.91
C PRO A 196 5.51 7.30 -1.39
N GLU A 197 6.21 8.11 -0.59
CA GLU A 197 6.16 8.03 0.87
C GLU A 197 4.72 8.17 1.42
N LYS A 198 3.89 8.98 0.78
CA LYS A 198 2.47 9.17 1.15
C LYS A 198 1.63 7.90 1.02
N GLU A 199 2.02 6.96 0.13
CA GLU A 199 1.31 5.70 -0.13
C GLU A 199 1.81 4.55 0.74
N ALA A 200 2.93 4.75 1.44
CA ALA A 200 3.64 3.71 2.19
C ALA A 200 3.26 3.64 3.68
N ILE A 201 2.10 4.16 4.04
CA ILE A 201 1.63 4.09 5.43
C ILE A 201 0.98 2.72 5.64
N ASP A 202 1.59 1.93 6.51
CA ASP A 202 1.06 0.67 7.03
C ASP A 202 0.31 0.93 8.33
N ILE A 203 -0.95 0.56 8.41
CA ILE A 203 -1.78 0.82 9.59
C ILE A 203 -1.55 -0.23 10.66
N ASP A 204 -0.80 0.15 11.70
CA ASP A 204 -0.59 -0.66 12.91
C ASP A 204 -1.20 -0.04 14.16
N SER A 205 -1.38 1.28 14.16
CA SER A 205 -1.89 2.04 15.29
C SER A 205 -3.07 2.93 14.88
N TYR A 206 -3.80 3.45 15.89
CA TYR A 206 -4.82 4.48 15.65
C TYR A 206 -4.26 5.79 15.11
N ALA A 207 -2.99 6.10 15.36
CA ALA A 207 -2.34 7.27 14.77
C ALA A 207 -2.23 7.12 13.25
N ASP A 208 -1.79 5.94 12.76
CA ASP A 208 -1.72 5.64 11.33
C ASP A 208 -3.12 5.67 10.69
N TRP A 209 -4.12 5.14 11.42
CA TRP A 209 -5.52 5.16 10.99
C TRP A 209 -6.01 6.58 10.72
N ILE A 210 -5.78 7.51 11.66
CA ILE A 210 -6.20 8.91 11.53
C ILE A 210 -5.49 9.57 10.35
N VAL A 211 -4.20 9.32 10.17
CA VAL A 211 -3.43 9.87 9.04
C VAL A 211 -3.99 9.36 7.72
N CYS A 212 -4.23 8.05 7.58
CA CYS A 212 -4.81 7.47 6.37
C CYS A 212 -6.21 8.01 6.08
N GLU A 213 -7.07 8.14 7.10
CA GLU A 213 -8.42 8.68 6.94
C GLU A 213 -8.40 10.15 6.50
N GLN A 214 -7.47 10.92 7.03
CA GLN A 214 -7.24 12.31 6.60
C GLN A 214 -6.74 12.37 5.14
N GLU A 215 -5.79 11.54 4.75
CA GLU A 215 -5.28 11.48 3.37
C GLU A 215 -6.39 11.10 2.37
N LEU A 216 -7.21 10.08 2.69
CA LEU A 216 -8.34 9.66 1.87
C LEU A 216 -9.45 10.72 1.79
N SER A 217 -9.57 11.60 2.78
CA SER A 217 -10.55 12.69 2.79
C SER A 217 -10.11 13.91 1.99
N LYS A 218 -8.86 13.97 1.56
CA LYS A 218 -8.32 15.09 0.77
C LYS A 218 -9.12 15.28 -0.52
N LYS A 219 -9.47 16.54 -0.76
CA LYS A 219 -10.14 16.97 -1.99
C LYS A 219 -9.26 17.93 -2.75
N ARG A 220 -9.37 17.87 -4.06
CA ARG A 220 -8.83 18.90 -4.94
C ARG A 220 -9.87 20.00 -5.08
N ILE A 221 -9.55 21.20 -4.62
CA ILE A 221 -10.43 22.36 -4.61
C ILE A 221 -9.89 23.40 -5.58
N LEU A 222 -10.69 23.72 -6.59
CA LEU A 222 -10.35 24.68 -7.61
C LEU A 222 -11.00 26.03 -7.31
N PHE A 223 -10.18 27.07 -7.14
CA PHE A 223 -10.61 28.47 -7.11
C PHE A 223 -10.44 29.09 -8.49
N ARG A 224 -11.56 29.45 -9.14
CA ARG A 224 -11.54 30.28 -10.35
C ARG A 224 -11.72 31.73 -9.92
N VAL A 225 -10.67 32.53 -10.02
CA VAL A 225 -10.69 33.94 -9.57
C VAL A 225 -9.80 34.79 -10.46
N ASP A 226 -10.28 35.96 -10.82
CA ASP A 226 -9.52 36.96 -11.56
C ASP A 226 -9.22 38.17 -10.67
N GLY A 227 -8.05 38.79 -10.90
CA GLY A 227 -7.66 40.05 -10.30
C GLY A 227 -6.73 40.75 -11.25
N TYR A 228 -7.15 41.92 -11.74
CA TYR A 228 -6.37 42.83 -12.56
C TYR A 228 -6.75 44.26 -12.21
N ARG A 229 -6.02 45.19 -12.79
CA ARG A 229 -6.07 46.64 -12.35
C ARG A 229 -7.48 47.19 -12.33
N GLU A 230 -8.31 46.92 -13.33
CA GLU A 230 -9.68 47.41 -13.48
C GLU A 230 -10.68 46.69 -12.56
N LEU A 231 -10.47 45.38 -12.29
CA LEU A 231 -11.34 44.56 -11.43
C LEU A 231 -11.00 44.69 -9.93
N GLY A 232 -9.73 44.98 -9.66
CA GLY A 232 -9.21 45.03 -8.30
C GLY A 232 -8.86 43.63 -7.74
N MET A 233 -8.13 43.60 -6.64
CA MET A 233 -7.58 42.40 -6.02
C MET A 233 -8.47 41.79 -4.91
N GLY A 234 -9.61 42.45 -4.61
CA GLY A 234 -10.45 42.05 -3.46
C GLY A 234 -10.94 40.61 -3.50
N HIS A 235 -11.28 40.09 -4.69
CA HIS A 235 -11.73 38.71 -4.85
C HIS A 235 -10.60 37.70 -4.63
N ILE A 236 -9.39 37.98 -5.13
CA ILE A 236 -8.21 37.16 -4.90
C ILE A 236 -7.91 37.05 -3.41
N TYR A 237 -7.88 38.16 -2.69
CA TYR A 237 -7.61 38.15 -1.24
C TYR A 237 -8.65 37.32 -0.46
N ARG A 238 -9.94 37.41 -0.81
CA ARG A 238 -10.98 36.59 -0.19
C ARG A 238 -10.79 35.10 -0.47
N CYS A 239 -10.49 34.75 -1.73
CA CYS A 239 -10.21 33.36 -2.11
C CYS A 239 -8.95 32.82 -1.41
N LEU A 240 -7.89 33.60 -1.29
CA LEU A 240 -6.70 33.23 -0.54
C LEU A 240 -7.01 33.02 0.95
N THR A 241 -7.79 33.92 1.57
CA THR A 241 -8.19 33.77 2.97
C THR A 241 -8.99 32.47 3.19
N LEU A 242 -9.92 32.15 2.28
CA LEU A 242 -10.69 30.92 2.33
C LEU A 242 -9.77 29.68 2.09
N ALA A 243 -8.87 29.75 1.13
CA ALA A 243 -7.91 28.68 0.85
C ALA A 243 -7.02 28.38 2.06
N TYR A 244 -6.56 29.37 2.79
CA TYR A 244 -5.80 29.18 4.03
C TYR A 244 -6.59 28.50 5.15
N SER A 245 -7.93 28.60 5.15
CA SER A 245 -8.77 27.89 6.12
C SER A 245 -9.08 26.43 5.72
N LEU A 246 -8.86 26.06 4.46
CA LEU A 246 -9.08 24.72 3.92
C LEU A 246 -7.83 23.83 4.06
N THR A 247 -7.33 23.74 5.28
CA THR A 247 -6.15 22.93 5.61
C THR A 247 -6.40 21.45 5.30
N GLY A 248 -5.37 20.79 4.77
CA GLY A 248 -5.46 19.36 4.45
C GLY A 248 -6.03 19.02 3.07
N HIS A 249 -6.39 20.01 2.25
CA HIS A 249 -6.85 19.85 0.87
C HIS A 249 -5.82 20.35 -0.13
N GLU A 250 -5.88 19.83 -1.37
CA GLU A 250 -5.09 20.34 -2.49
C GLU A 250 -5.81 21.57 -3.08
N ILE A 251 -5.16 22.71 -3.03
CA ILE A 251 -5.74 23.97 -3.51
C ILE A 251 -5.12 24.37 -4.84
N LEU A 252 -5.97 24.56 -5.85
CA LEU A 252 -5.60 25.04 -7.16
C LEU A 252 -6.26 26.40 -7.43
N PHE A 253 -5.48 27.33 -7.99
CA PHE A 253 -6.00 28.61 -8.46
C PHE A 253 -5.92 28.66 -9.98
N VAL A 254 -7.03 29.02 -10.60
CA VAL A 254 -7.11 29.32 -12.05
C VAL A 254 -7.46 30.80 -12.16
N THR A 255 -6.61 31.53 -12.85
CA THR A 255 -6.78 32.95 -13.12
C THR A 255 -6.64 33.22 -14.60
N ARG A 256 -7.16 34.33 -15.08
CA ARG A 256 -6.97 34.78 -16.46
C ARG A 256 -5.51 35.16 -16.65
N GLU A 257 -4.94 34.79 -17.78
CA GLU A 257 -3.63 35.27 -18.21
C GLU A 257 -3.77 36.71 -18.67
N ASP A 258 -3.03 37.64 -18.03
CA ASP A 258 -2.94 39.01 -18.50
C ASP A 258 -2.09 39.04 -19.77
N ARG A 259 -2.63 39.67 -20.82
CA ARG A 259 -1.92 39.95 -22.07
C ARG A 259 -1.27 41.33 -21.99
#